data_c7c68f824528ef0182b2f71bf3c34feb
#
_entry.id   c7c68f824528ef0182b2f71bf3c34feb
#
_cell.length_a   1.000
_cell.length_b   1.000
_cell.length_c   1.000
_cell.angle_alpha   90.00
_cell.angle_beta   90.00
_cell.angle_gamma   90.00
#
_symmetry.space_group_name_H-M   'P 1'
#
loop_
_entity.id
_entity.type
_entity.pdbx_description
1 polymer ?
#
loop_
_entity_poly.entity_id
_entity_poly.type
_entity_poly.pdbx_seq_one_letter_code
_entity_poly.pdbx_strand_id
1 'polypeptide(L)'
;MFPPFFTEDAFEICRQTVKDLQEKKSFLKRVTKKSLERKNQGVMLGSLVCVDKDGTKIVLKAVSGISFQLVEKKKLKNHIVVPPIVSAKRIKRALSKNDRKIHSLTKRILILSGKLKKNCENTKKNQKFTEKRQIYSGLRKKLCMESLEKVFSLYEFHCANGKTKKLLEICNKNLPPTGTGDCCAPKLLDYAFKNSLKPLSMMEVFYDKKTDFHNLKPVYPCEERCSLILPEMLGLKIVYRDKNLVVVDKQSGILSVPGRGPEKQDSIVSRLKNLFPDCINQPSVHRLDMETSGLMVLAFDAETHRALNHQFENREVKKEYIAVLDGIILKKDFLQNERIKWFSEKSGIMELYFRLDVENRPHQIWDEENGKKSVTEFEILNFENYKNPQGKVQKATRIKFIPHTGRTHQLRLASSDIHGFNHQIIGDSLYGIFTEGQRLLLHSSYLSFVHPVSGKRMEFFLNPEF
;
A
#
# COMPACT_ATOMS: atom_id res chain seq x y z
N MET A 1 5.88 -8.82 12.06
CA MET A 1 4.45 -8.99 11.77
C MET A 1 3.88 -7.64 11.57
N PHE A 2 3.04 -7.62 10.61
CA PHE A 2 2.30 -6.48 10.27
C PHE A 2 0.92 -6.63 10.78
N PRO A 3 0.01 -5.88 10.40
CA PRO A 3 -1.38 -6.09 10.72
C PRO A 3 -1.83 -7.58 10.63
N PRO A 4 -2.87 -7.95 11.34
CA PRO A 4 -3.70 -7.04 12.10
C PRO A 4 -2.95 -6.47 13.30
N PHE A 5 -3.00 -5.14 13.47
CA PHE A 5 -2.56 -4.54 14.72
C PHE A 5 -3.61 -4.85 15.77
N PHE A 6 -3.18 -5.46 16.86
CA PHE A 6 -3.99 -5.44 18.07
C PHE A 6 -4.12 -3.99 18.54
N THR A 7 -5.26 -3.63 19.08
CA THR A 7 -5.52 -2.24 19.47
C THR A 7 -5.38 -2.00 20.97
N GLU A 8 -5.59 -3.05 21.78
CA GLU A 8 -5.72 -2.98 23.23
C GLU A 8 -4.48 -2.44 23.93
N ASP A 9 -3.32 -3.04 23.67
CA ASP A 9 -2.04 -2.60 24.28
C ASP A 9 -1.73 -1.14 23.95
N ALA A 10 -1.89 -0.74 22.69
CA ALA A 10 -1.61 0.63 22.26
C ALA A 10 -2.67 1.62 22.79
N PHE A 11 -3.93 1.19 22.93
CA PHE A 11 -4.97 2.02 23.50
C PHE A 11 -4.71 2.33 24.96
N GLU A 12 -4.28 1.34 25.76
CA GLU A 12 -3.92 1.57 27.15
C GLU A 12 -2.72 2.53 27.28
N ILE A 13 -1.73 2.42 26.38
CA ILE A 13 -0.62 3.39 26.33
C ILE A 13 -1.12 4.81 26.00
N CYS A 14 -2.08 4.95 25.09
CA CYS A 14 -2.71 6.24 24.78
C CYS A 14 -3.46 6.80 26.01
N ARG A 15 -4.24 5.96 26.70
CA ARG A 15 -4.93 6.36 27.94
C ARG A 15 -3.95 6.84 29.00
N GLN A 16 -2.89 6.08 29.27
CA GLN A 16 -1.86 6.47 30.21
C GLN A 16 -1.18 7.78 29.81
N THR A 17 -0.92 8.00 28.50
CA THR A 17 -0.34 9.26 28.00
C THR A 17 -1.26 10.45 28.23
N VAL A 18 -2.57 10.30 28.03
CA VAL A 18 -3.57 11.35 28.33
C VAL A 18 -3.59 11.65 29.83
N LYS A 19 -3.61 10.62 30.67
CA LYS A 19 -3.55 10.75 32.13
C LYS A 19 -2.29 11.51 32.58
N ASP A 20 -1.12 11.15 32.04
CA ASP A 20 0.15 11.81 32.35
C ASP A 20 0.16 13.29 31.92
N LEU A 21 -0.52 13.65 30.84
CA LEU A 21 -0.70 15.04 30.41
C LEU A 21 -1.60 15.83 31.38
N GLN A 22 -2.68 15.22 31.85
CA GLN A 22 -3.60 15.85 32.82
C GLN A 22 -2.95 16.02 34.20
N GLU A 23 -2.22 15.03 34.67
CA GLU A 23 -1.47 15.03 35.92
C GLU A 23 -0.15 15.82 35.84
N LYS A 24 0.15 16.47 34.73
CA LYS A 24 1.39 17.22 34.46
C LYS A 24 2.68 16.39 34.61
N LYS A 25 2.60 15.07 34.52
CA LYS A 25 3.77 14.16 34.41
C LYS A 25 4.43 14.24 33.04
N SER A 26 3.65 14.62 32.04
CA SER A 26 4.07 14.94 30.68
C SER A 26 3.49 16.27 30.24
N PHE A 27 4.01 16.85 29.16
CA PHE A 27 3.45 18.08 28.57
C PHE A 27 3.72 18.17 27.07
N LEU A 28 2.88 18.95 26.38
CA LEU A 28 3.07 19.26 24.97
C LEU A 28 3.90 20.54 24.82
N LYS A 29 5.17 20.37 24.42
CA LYS A 29 6.07 21.50 24.15
C LYS A 29 5.79 22.03 22.73
N ARG A 30 5.53 23.33 22.63
CA ARG A 30 5.38 23.98 21.35
C ARG A 30 6.75 24.23 20.69
N VAL A 31 6.88 23.83 19.42
CA VAL A 31 8.15 23.94 18.64
C VAL A 31 8.08 25.03 17.57
N THR A 32 6.87 25.50 17.17
CA THR A 32 6.69 26.54 16.14
C THR A 32 6.19 27.86 16.72
N LYS A 33 6.51 28.99 16.06
CA LYS A 33 6.03 30.32 16.50
C LYS A 33 4.53 30.51 16.26
N LYS A 34 3.91 31.29 17.14
CA LYS A 34 2.48 31.51 17.39
C LYS A 34 1.58 31.96 16.21
N SER A 35 2.06 32.17 14.99
CA SER A 35 1.40 33.05 14.02
C SER A 35 0.12 32.54 13.34
N LEU A 36 -0.28 31.30 13.47
CA LEU A 36 -1.42 30.74 12.70
C LEU A 36 -2.35 29.77 13.44
N GLU A 37 -2.18 29.54 14.74
CA GLU A 37 -2.98 28.51 15.43
C GLU A 37 -3.99 29.13 16.41
N ARG A 38 -5.24 28.66 16.31
CA ARG A 38 -6.31 28.98 17.26
C ARG A 38 -5.94 28.47 18.67
N LYS A 39 -6.28 29.23 19.72
CA LYS A 39 -5.90 29.00 21.12
C LYS A 39 -6.31 27.63 21.73
N ASN A 40 -7.17 26.86 21.07
CA ASN A 40 -7.75 25.60 21.57
C ASN A 40 -7.76 24.49 20.52
N GLN A 41 -6.66 24.30 19.79
CA GLN A 41 -6.56 23.19 18.85
C GLN A 41 -6.17 21.91 19.59
N GLY A 42 -7.02 20.88 19.53
CA GLY A 42 -6.69 19.53 19.95
C GLY A 42 -5.63 18.89 19.01
N VAL A 43 -5.01 17.85 19.49
CA VAL A 43 -4.01 17.05 18.76
C VAL A 43 -4.39 15.58 18.78
N MET A 44 -3.92 14.82 17.80
CA MET A 44 -3.94 13.36 17.91
C MET A 44 -2.71 12.92 18.69
N LEU A 45 -2.90 12.00 19.61
CA LEU A 45 -1.85 11.24 20.28
C LEU A 45 -1.91 9.82 19.75
N GLY A 46 -0.78 9.28 19.35
CA GLY A 46 -0.68 7.91 18.85
C GLY A 46 0.35 7.11 19.61
N SER A 47 0.10 5.83 19.75
CA SER A 47 1.08 4.87 20.26
C SER A 47 1.19 3.65 19.36
N LEU A 48 2.38 3.08 19.30
CA LEU A 48 2.71 1.86 18.60
C LEU A 48 3.57 0.99 19.50
N VAL A 49 3.09 -0.20 19.80
CA VAL A 49 3.84 -1.23 20.50
C VAL A 49 4.55 -2.09 19.48
N CYS A 50 5.85 -2.24 19.63
CA CYS A 50 6.72 -3.03 18.76
C CYS A 50 7.53 -4.04 19.57
N VAL A 51 8.17 -4.96 18.87
CA VAL A 51 9.28 -5.76 19.40
C VAL A 51 10.51 -5.56 18.53
N ASP A 52 11.69 -5.56 19.16
CA ASP A 52 12.97 -5.58 18.46
C ASP A 52 13.38 -7.01 18.04
N LYS A 53 14.59 -7.17 17.52
CA LYS A 53 15.13 -8.46 17.07
C LYS A 53 15.30 -9.46 18.21
N ASP A 54 15.49 -8.97 19.43
CA ASP A 54 15.72 -9.78 20.63
C ASP A 54 14.40 -10.09 21.37
N GLY A 55 13.26 -9.68 20.79
CA GLY A 55 11.95 -9.87 21.39
C GLY A 55 11.58 -8.84 22.46
N THR A 56 12.41 -7.81 22.67
CA THR A 56 12.16 -6.77 23.67
C THR A 56 11.02 -5.86 23.22
N LYS A 57 10.04 -5.63 24.11
CA LYS A 57 8.91 -4.74 23.87
C LYS A 57 9.35 -3.27 23.88
N ILE A 58 9.10 -2.56 22.78
CA ILE A 58 9.39 -1.13 22.59
C ILE A 58 8.08 -0.39 22.39
N VAL A 59 7.91 0.70 23.11
CA VAL A 59 6.72 1.58 23.02
C VAL A 59 7.10 2.87 22.32
N LEU A 60 6.46 3.15 21.19
CA LEU A 60 6.61 4.38 20.43
C LEU A 60 5.39 5.27 20.70
N LYS A 61 5.62 6.58 20.91
CA LYS A 61 4.57 7.58 21.12
C LYS A 61 4.77 8.74 20.15
N ALA A 62 3.69 9.26 19.58
CA ALA A 62 3.73 10.40 18.67
C ALA A 62 2.60 11.39 18.91
N VAL A 63 2.81 12.63 18.48
CA VAL A 63 1.79 13.69 18.43
C VAL A 63 1.62 14.10 16.97
N SER A 64 0.39 14.34 16.53
CA SER A 64 0.12 14.79 15.16
C SER A 64 0.65 16.20 14.89
N GLY A 65 0.97 16.47 13.63
CA GLY A 65 1.51 17.75 13.19
C GLY A 65 2.99 17.95 13.57
N ILE A 66 3.51 19.14 13.26
CA ILE A 66 4.90 19.55 13.49
C ILE A 66 5.02 20.63 14.58
N SER A 67 3.90 21.09 15.11
CA SER A 67 3.84 22.25 16.02
C SER A 67 4.06 21.90 17.46
N PHE A 68 3.79 20.65 17.84
CA PHE A 68 3.91 20.17 19.21
C PHE A 68 4.82 18.94 19.28
N GLN A 69 5.49 18.81 20.41
CA GLN A 69 6.28 17.65 20.78
C GLN A 69 5.86 17.20 22.18
N LEU A 70 5.60 15.90 22.35
CA LEU A 70 5.39 15.30 23.65
C LEU A 70 6.71 15.28 24.42
N VAL A 71 6.69 15.72 25.66
CA VAL A 71 7.85 15.67 26.56
C VAL A 71 7.43 14.95 27.83
N GLU A 72 8.08 13.84 28.13
CA GLU A 72 7.90 13.07 29.37
C GLU A 72 8.91 13.54 30.39
N LYS A 73 8.46 13.87 31.61
CA LYS A 73 9.35 14.31 32.71
C LYS A 73 10.19 13.14 33.24
N LYS A 74 9.64 11.94 33.25
CA LYS A 74 10.36 10.70 33.61
C LYS A 74 10.46 9.84 32.37
N LYS A 75 11.68 9.58 31.92
CA LYS A 75 11.92 8.65 30.81
C LYS A 75 11.70 7.22 31.30
N LEU A 76 10.83 6.50 30.67
CA LEU A 76 10.64 5.06 30.87
C LEU A 76 11.60 4.30 29.96
N LYS A 77 12.15 3.19 30.45
CA LYS A 77 12.96 2.28 29.66
C LYS A 77 12.10 1.75 28.50
N ASN A 78 12.66 1.70 27.29
CA ASN A 78 11.97 1.23 26.09
C ASN A 78 10.75 2.08 25.64
N HIS A 79 10.58 3.29 26.16
CA HIS A 79 9.59 4.25 25.67
C HIS A 79 10.28 5.34 24.86
N ILE A 80 9.82 5.56 23.63
CA ILE A 80 10.42 6.49 22.67
C ILE A 80 9.35 7.45 22.16
N VAL A 81 9.58 8.74 22.34
CA VAL A 81 8.76 9.78 21.71
C VAL A 81 9.30 10.03 20.30
N VAL A 82 8.52 9.65 19.30
CA VAL A 82 8.91 9.72 17.89
C VAL A 82 8.87 11.16 17.39
N PRO A 83 9.96 11.68 16.80
CA PRO A 83 9.99 13.02 16.23
C PRO A 83 9.18 13.09 14.91
N PRO A 84 8.85 14.31 14.42
CA PRO A 84 8.31 14.47 13.08
C PRO A 84 9.27 13.91 12.01
N ILE A 85 8.73 13.30 10.95
CA ILE A 85 9.51 12.79 9.81
C ILE A 85 10.36 13.91 9.20
N VAL A 86 9.76 15.09 9.01
CA VAL A 86 10.47 16.29 8.57
C VAL A 86 10.44 17.34 9.67
N SER A 87 11.60 17.79 10.12
CA SER A 87 11.68 18.79 11.17
C SER A 87 11.11 20.15 10.74
N ALA A 88 10.48 20.88 11.65
CA ALA A 88 9.97 22.22 11.42
C ALA A 88 11.02 23.19 10.83
N LYS A 89 12.31 23.01 11.20
CA LYS A 89 13.43 23.79 10.66
C LYS A 89 13.65 23.52 9.17
N ARG A 90 13.58 22.26 8.71
CA ARG A 90 13.69 21.88 7.29
C ARG A 90 12.53 22.45 6.48
N ILE A 91 11.29 22.31 6.97
CA ILE A 91 10.08 22.86 6.33
C ILE A 91 10.19 24.37 6.22
N LYS A 92 10.56 25.08 7.28
CA LYS A 92 10.76 26.54 7.25
C LYS A 92 11.81 26.95 6.21
N ARG A 93 12.91 26.21 6.07
CA ARG A 93 13.95 26.49 5.06
C ARG A 93 13.39 26.30 3.64
N ALA A 94 12.61 25.25 3.39
CA ALA A 94 11.98 24.99 2.09
C ALA A 94 11.00 26.10 1.69
N LEU A 95 10.22 26.63 2.62
CA LEU A 95 9.27 27.72 2.40
C LEU A 95 9.93 29.09 2.22
N SER A 96 11.05 29.36 2.91
CA SER A 96 11.66 30.69 3.03
C SER A 96 12.00 31.36 1.69
N LYS A 97 12.29 30.57 0.63
CA LYS A 97 12.66 31.09 -0.70
C LYS A 97 11.52 31.91 -1.33
N ASN A 98 10.29 31.47 -1.17
CA ASN A 98 9.11 32.08 -1.81
C ASN A 98 8.27 32.94 -0.84
N ASP A 99 8.44 32.77 0.48
CA ASP A 99 7.61 33.42 1.51
C ASP A 99 7.51 34.94 1.34
N ARG A 100 8.64 35.61 1.15
CA ARG A 100 8.66 37.10 0.96
C ARG A 100 7.83 37.52 -0.24
N LYS A 101 7.97 36.83 -1.39
CA LYS A 101 7.22 37.09 -2.61
C LYS A 101 5.73 36.81 -2.43
N ILE A 102 5.37 35.67 -1.79
CA ILE A 102 3.99 35.29 -1.49
C ILE A 102 3.33 36.34 -0.59
N HIS A 103 4.00 36.78 0.49
CA HIS A 103 3.49 37.84 1.37
C HIS A 103 3.28 39.16 0.64
N SER A 104 4.24 39.60 -0.20
CA SER A 104 4.13 40.83 -1.02
C SER A 104 2.93 40.74 -1.98
N LEU A 105 2.77 39.62 -2.69
CA LEU A 105 1.63 39.40 -3.58
C LEU A 105 0.31 39.40 -2.84
N THR A 106 0.25 38.75 -1.67
CA THR A 106 -0.94 38.71 -0.81
C THR A 106 -1.35 40.12 -0.40
N LYS A 107 -0.39 40.97 0.02
CA LYS A 107 -0.63 42.37 0.38
C LYS A 107 -1.18 43.18 -0.81
N ARG A 108 -0.60 43.01 -2.00
CA ARG A 108 -1.08 43.65 -3.23
C ARG A 108 -2.49 43.23 -3.63
N ILE A 109 -2.81 41.94 -3.52
CA ILE A 109 -4.15 41.38 -3.79
C ILE A 109 -5.18 41.96 -2.83
N LEU A 110 -4.86 42.07 -1.54
CA LEU A 110 -5.75 42.69 -0.53
C LEU A 110 -6.02 44.16 -0.80
N ILE A 111 -4.99 44.95 -1.17
CA ILE A 111 -5.13 46.34 -1.53
C ILE A 111 -6.03 46.52 -2.77
N LEU A 112 -5.83 45.68 -3.82
CA LEU A 112 -6.67 45.73 -5.01
C LEU A 112 -8.11 45.34 -4.74
N SER A 113 -8.33 44.32 -3.88
CA SER A 113 -9.67 43.89 -3.46
C SER A 113 -10.40 45.00 -2.66
N GLY A 114 -9.68 45.73 -1.80
CA GLY A 114 -10.21 46.90 -1.10
C GLY A 114 -10.58 48.08 -2.05
N LYS A 115 -9.76 48.31 -3.07
CA LYS A 115 -10.06 49.34 -4.09
C LYS A 115 -11.28 48.98 -4.95
N LEU A 116 -11.44 47.72 -5.31
CA LEU A 116 -12.61 47.24 -6.05
C LEU A 116 -13.92 47.36 -5.25
N LYS A 117 -13.87 47.20 -3.93
CA LYS A 117 -15.04 47.42 -3.05
C LYS A 117 -15.45 48.88 -2.90
N LYS A 118 -14.47 49.82 -3.03
CA LYS A 118 -14.73 51.26 -2.86
C LYS A 118 -15.12 51.97 -4.14
N ASN A 119 -14.82 51.43 -5.33
CA ASN A 119 -15.05 52.12 -6.62
C ASN A 119 -16.23 51.43 -7.36
N CYS A 120 -17.47 51.69 -6.90
CA CYS A 120 -18.65 51.12 -7.54
C CYS A 120 -18.99 51.70 -8.92
N GLU A 121 -18.52 52.89 -9.27
CA GLU A 121 -18.99 53.66 -10.47
C GLU A 121 -18.07 53.67 -11.69
N ASN A 122 -16.77 53.33 -11.56
CA ASN A 122 -15.80 53.45 -12.68
C ASN A 122 -15.42 52.09 -13.28
N THR A 123 -16.14 51.68 -14.33
CA THR A 123 -16.00 50.37 -14.97
C THR A 123 -14.60 50.09 -15.56
N LYS A 124 -13.99 51.08 -16.29
CA LYS A 124 -12.64 50.90 -16.88
C LYS A 124 -11.54 50.75 -15.82
N LYS A 125 -11.63 51.49 -14.72
CA LYS A 125 -10.67 51.42 -13.61
C LYS A 125 -10.80 50.13 -12.84
N ASN A 126 -12.03 49.64 -12.65
CA ASN A 126 -12.33 48.34 -12.02
C ASN A 126 -11.84 47.19 -12.87
N GLN A 127 -11.96 47.26 -14.19
CA GLN A 127 -11.43 46.23 -15.09
C GLN A 127 -9.89 46.10 -14.93
N LYS A 128 -9.14 47.20 -14.96
CA LYS A 128 -7.67 47.19 -14.72
C LYS A 128 -7.28 46.63 -13.34
N PHE A 129 -8.06 46.90 -12.27
CA PHE A 129 -7.80 46.37 -10.95
C PHE A 129 -8.10 44.85 -10.88
N THR A 130 -9.14 44.41 -11.57
CA THR A 130 -9.52 42.99 -11.66
C THR A 130 -8.43 42.20 -12.39
N GLU A 131 -7.97 42.66 -13.55
CA GLU A 131 -6.88 42.02 -14.32
C GLU A 131 -5.60 41.90 -13.48
N LYS A 132 -5.14 43.01 -12.84
CA LYS A 132 -3.96 42.99 -11.97
C LYS A 132 -4.14 42.05 -10.80
N ARG A 133 -5.33 41.99 -10.19
CA ARG A 133 -5.63 41.06 -9.10
C ARG A 133 -5.56 39.60 -9.57
N GLN A 134 -6.08 39.29 -10.76
CA GLN A 134 -6.00 37.95 -11.35
C GLN A 134 -4.54 37.53 -11.62
N ILE A 135 -3.74 38.41 -12.21
CA ILE A 135 -2.30 38.19 -12.46
C ILE A 135 -1.57 37.89 -11.14
N TYR A 136 -1.76 38.73 -10.10
CA TYR A 136 -1.09 38.53 -8.82
C TYR A 136 -1.59 37.24 -8.09
N SER A 137 -2.87 36.92 -8.25
CA SER A 137 -3.44 35.66 -7.69
C SER A 137 -2.86 34.43 -8.39
N GLY A 138 -2.70 34.48 -9.73
CA GLY A 138 -2.06 33.41 -10.50
C GLY A 138 -0.59 33.21 -10.10
N LEU A 139 0.19 34.31 -10.03
CA LEU A 139 1.58 34.24 -9.58
C LEU A 139 1.72 33.72 -8.14
N ARG A 140 0.85 34.17 -7.22
CA ARG A 140 0.82 33.68 -5.85
C ARG A 140 0.51 32.19 -5.81
N LYS A 141 -0.50 31.73 -6.57
CA LYS A 141 -0.87 30.31 -6.66
C LYS A 141 0.32 29.46 -7.13
N LYS A 142 1.00 29.89 -8.20
CA LYS A 142 2.20 29.22 -8.71
C LYS A 142 3.30 29.11 -7.66
N LEU A 143 3.65 30.19 -6.98
CA LEU A 143 4.69 30.20 -5.93
C LEU A 143 4.29 29.34 -4.71
N CYS A 144 3.00 29.30 -4.35
CA CYS A 144 2.50 28.42 -3.28
C CYS A 144 2.65 26.95 -3.69
N MET A 145 2.29 26.58 -4.92
CA MET A 145 2.45 25.22 -5.42
C MET A 145 3.92 24.79 -5.44
N GLU A 146 4.82 25.63 -5.96
CA GLU A 146 6.27 25.36 -5.93
C GLU A 146 6.81 25.20 -4.50
N SER A 147 6.28 25.96 -3.54
CA SER A 147 6.67 25.85 -2.13
C SER A 147 6.16 24.55 -1.50
N LEU A 148 4.93 24.14 -1.80
CA LEU A 148 4.36 22.88 -1.35
C LEU A 148 5.10 21.69 -1.92
N GLU A 149 5.41 21.69 -3.20
CA GLU A 149 6.20 20.65 -3.87
C GLU A 149 7.57 20.48 -3.20
N LYS A 150 8.27 21.58 -2.89
CA LYS A 150 9.53 21.55 -2.15
C LYS A 150 9.37 20.99 -0.73
N VAL A 151 8.27 21.29 -0.05
CA VAL A 151 8.00 20.71 1.28
C VAL A 151 7.73 19.21 1.15
N PHE A 152 6.88 18.80 0.22
CA PHE A 152 6.53 17.39 0.04
C PHE A 152 7.69 16.54 -0.47
N SER A 153 8.63 17.12 -1.24
CA SER A 153 9.86 16.42 -1.65
C SER A 153 10.80 16.08 -0.48
N LEU A 154 10.59 16.65 0.71
CA LEU A 154 11.36 16.34 1.92
C LEU A 154 10.88 15.07 2.63
N TYR A 155 9.66 14.60 2.32
CA TYR A 155 9.07 13.45 3.00
C TYR A 155 9.47 12.15 2.31
N GLU A 156 10.09 11.29 3.07
CA GLU A 156 10.45 9.91 2.71
C GLU A 156 9.92 9.00 3.81
N PHE A 157 9.35 7.87 3.42
CA PHE A 157 8.74 6.88 4.31
C PHE A 157 9.45 5.55 4.15
N HIS A 158 9.87 4.97 5.27
CA HIS A 158 10.31 3.59 5.32
C HIS A 158 9.08 2.68 5.29
N CYS A 159 9.14 1.65 4.45
CA CYS A 159 8.03 0.72 4.22
C CYS A 159 8.34 -0.66 4.82
N ALA A 160 7.30 -1.43 5.09
CA ALA A 160 7.40 -2.77 5.65
C ALA A 160 8.25 -3.76 4.82
N ASN A 161 8.36 -3.52 3.53
CA ASN A 161 9.17 -4.32 2.61
C ASN A 161 10.66 -3.91 2.57
N GLY A 162 11.11 -3.06 3.50
CA GLY A 162 12.48 -2.55 3.57
C GLY A 162 12.80 -1.43 2.56
N LYS A 163 11.89 -1.08 1.65
CA LYS A 163 12.09 0.02 0.69
C LYS A 163 11.77 1.36 1.33
N THR A 164 12.36 2.42 0.79
CA THR A 164 12.02 3.82 1.12
C THR A 164 11.30 4.44 -0.05
N LYS A 165 10.19 5.14 0.19
CA LYS A 165 9.37 5.80 -0.82
C LYS A 165 9.22 7.29 -0.52
N LYS A 166 9.31 8.13 -1.56
CA LYS A 166 9.05 9.57 -1.44
C LYS A 166 7.56 9.86 -1.54
N LEU A 167 7.09 10.84 -0.78
CA LEU A 167 5.67 11.22 -0.77
C LEU A 167 5.12 11.52 -2.18
N LEU A 168 5.87 12.25 -2.99
CA LEU A 168 5.44 12.60 -4.34
C LEU A 168 5.41 11.40 -5.30
N GLU A 169 6.23 10.37 -5.06
CA GLU A 169 6.17 9.09 -5.79
C GLU A 169 4.90 8.32 -5.42
N ILE A 170 4.59 8.23 -4.12
CA ILE A 170 3.36 7.59 -3.62
C ILE A 170 2.11 8.27 -4.21
N CYS A 171 2.13 9.60 -4.33
CA CYS A 171 1.02 10.38 -4.86
C CYS A 171 1.03 10.56 -6.39
N ASN A 172 1.82 9.76 -7.14
CA ASN A 172 1.94 9.84 -8.61
C ASN A 172 2.21 11.27 -9.10
N LYS A 173 3.13 11.98 -8.42
CA LYS A 173 3.51 13.39 -8.64
C LYS A 173 2.39 14.42 -8.42
N ASN A 174 1.20 13.99 -7.97
CA ASN A 174 0.16 14.92 -7.55
C ASN A 174 0.51 15.49 -6.17
N LEU A 175 0.13 16.76 -5.93
CA LEU A 175 0.32 17.39 -4.63
C LEU A 175 -0.75 16.89 -3.65
N PRO A 176 -0.37 16.19 -2.57
CA PRO A 176 -1.34 15.74 -1.57
C PRO A 176 -1.84 16.90 -0.70
N PRO A 177 -2.91 16.70 0.07
CA PRO A 177 -3.39 17.68 1.04
C PRO A 177 -2.30 18.10 2.04
N THR A 178 -2.32 19.36 2.48
CA THR A 178 -1.35 19.87 3.46
C THR A 178 -1.42 19.09 4.77
N GLY A 179 -0.24 18.71 5.29
CA GLY A 179 -0.12 17.91 6.50
C GLY A 179 -0.14 16.39 6.28
N THR A 180 -0.18 15.93 5.01
CA THR A 180 0.03 14.51 4.69
C THR A 180 1.43 14.09 5.13
N GLY A 181 1.50 12.99 5.91
CA GLY A 181 2.73 12.50 6.55
C GLY A 181 2.97 13.01 7.97
N ASP A 182 2.20 13.99 8.45
CA ASP A 182 2.36 14.55 9.79
C ASP A 182 1.44 13.91 10.85
N CYS A 183 0.58 12.97 10.49
CA CYS A 183 -0.26 12.21 11.43
C CYS A 183 0.59 11.25 12.29
N CYS A 184 0.01 10.71 13.38
CA CYS A 184 0.77 9.82 14.27
C CYS A 184 1.13 8.50 13.60
N ALA A 185 0.18 7.82 12.92
CA ALA A 185 0.43 6.53 12.29
C ALA A 185 1.61 6.53 11.32
N PRO A 186 1.72 7.45 10.32
CA PRO A 186 2.88 7.50 9.44
C PRO A 186 4.21 7.70 10.19
N LYS A 187 4.24 8.54 11.23
CA LYS A 187 5.46 8.77 12.03
C LYS A 187 5.90 7.53 12.79
N LEU A 188 4.93 6.88 13.45
CA LEU A 188 5.17 5.69 14.26
C LEU A 188 5.68 4.53 13.39
N LEU A 189 5.04 4.30 12.26
CA LEU A 189 5.42 3.24 11.31
C LEU A 189 6.76 3.53 10.63
N ASP A 190 6.99 4.78 10.19
CA ASP A 190 8.28 5.17 9.62
C ASP A 190 9.43 4.89 10.59
N TYR A 191 9.25 5.31 11.85
CA TYR A 191 10.25 5.07 12.89
C TYR A 191 10.46 3.57 13.14
N ALA A 192 9.39 2.80 13.23
CA ALA A 192 9.45 1.36 13.46
C ALA A 192 10.22 0.65 12.33
N PHE A 193 9.86 0.89 11.07
CA PHE A 193 10.50 0.24 9.92
C PHE A 193 11.96 0.68 9.74
N LYS A 194 12.24 1.97 9.92
CA LYS A 194 13.59 2.51 9.90
C LYS A 194 14.54 1.84 10.90
N ASN A 195 14.00 1.47 12.06
CA ASN A 195 14.79 0.84 13.15
C ASN A 195 14.59 -0.69 13.22
N SER A 196 14.04 -1.31 12.16
CA SER A 196 13.80 -2.75 12.08
C SER A 196 12.95 -3.30 13.23
N LEU A 197 12.06 -2.48 13.79
CA LEU A 197 11.11 -2.89 14.81
C LEU A 197 9.88 -3.54 14.16
N LYS A 198 9.35 -4.58 14.80
CA LYS A 198 8.16 -5.29 14.35
C LYS A 198 6.92 -4.73 15.07
N PRO A 199 6.01 -4.01 14.37
CA PRO A 199 4.77 -3.52 14.94
C PRO A 199 3.86 -4.64 15.42
N LEU A 200 3.24 -4.46 16.60
CA LEU A 200 2.29 -5.40 17.20
C LEU A 200 0.92 -4.78 17.42
N SER A 201 0.88 -3.59 18.03
CA SER A 201 -0.37 -2.92 18.42
C SER A 201 -0.26 -1.42 18.14
N MET A 202 -1.26 -0.82 17.51
CA MET A 202 -1.28 0.61 17.17
C MET A 202 -2.64 1.23 17.47
N MET A 203 -2.64 2.45 18.04
CA MET A 203 -3.85 3.23 18.29
C MET A 203 -3.56 4.72 18.25
N GLU A 204 -4.56 5.48 17.82
CA GLU A 204 -4.60 6.94 17.94
C GLU A 204 -5.82 7.39 18.74
N VAL A 205 -5.69 8.47 19.48
CA VAL A 205 -6.77 9.12 20.24
C VAL A 205 -6.71 10.63 20.06
N PHE A 206 -7.87 11.28 20.11
CA PHE A 206 -7.92 12.74 20.11
C PHE A 206 -7.71 13.27 21.54
N TYR A 207 -6.93 14.34 21.67
CA TYR A 207 -6.66 15.01 22.93
C TYR A 207 -6.79 16.52 22.81
N ASP A 208 -7.56 17.12 23.69
CA ASP A 208 -7.60 18.56 23.97
C ASP A 208 -7.71 18.79 25.49
N LYS A 209 -7.83 20.07 25.90
CA LYS A 209 -7.97 20.41 27.33
C LYS A 209 -9.29 19.96 27.96
N LYS A 210 -10.28 19.58 27.16
CA LYS A 210 -11.62 19.15 27.62
C LYS A 210 -11.79 17.63 27.50
N THR A 211 -10.75 16.92 27.01
CA THR A 211 -10.82 15.47 26.81
C THR A 211 -11.07 14.77 28.15
N ASP A 212 -12.16 14.01 28.22
CA ASP A 212 -12.44 13.12 29.32
C ASP A 212 -11.66 11.82 29.19
N PHE A 213 -10.78 11.58 30.14
CA PHE A 213 -9.97 10.36 30.19
C PHE A 213 -10.80 9.08 30.26
N HIS A 214 -11.96 9.11 30.93
CA HIS A 214 -12.82 7.94 31.12
C HIS A 214 -13.60 7.59 29.82
N ASN A 215 -13.86 8.58 28.97
CA ASN A 215 -14.59 8.44 27.70
C ASN A 215 -13.70 8.54 26.47
N LEU A 216 -12.42 8.21 26.59
CA LEU A 216 -11.49 8.24 25.49
C LEU A 216 -11.89 7.23 24.40
N LYS A 217 -11.99 7.69 23.16
CA LYS A 217 -12.36 6.84 22.03
C LYS A 217 -11.19 6.63 21.09
N PRO A 218 -11.06 5.44 20.50
CA PRO A 218 -10.12 5.18 19.42
C PRO A 218 -10.45 6.04 18.19
N VAL A 219 -9.42 6.49 17.49
CA VAL A 219 -9.56 7.22 16.22
C VAL A 219 -8.77 6.47 15.14
N TYR A 220 -9.45 6.20 14.05
CA TYR A 220 -8.85 5.53 12.89
C TYR A 220 -8.14 6.52 11.96
N PRO A 221 -7.20 6.04 11.11
CA PRO A 221 -6.53 6.88 10.13
C PRO A 221 -7.51 7.62 9.23
N CYS A 222 -7.24 8.91 8.97
CA CYS A 222 -8.12 9.73 8.13
C CYS A 222 -8.06 9.32 6.64
N GLU A 223 -9.19 9.41 5.95
CA GLU A 223 -9.28 9.09 4.52
C GLU A 223 -8.52 10.08 3.61
N GLU A 224 -8.45 11.37 4.00
CA GLU A 224 -7.87 12.42 3.15
C GLU A 224 -6.35 12.37 3.03
N ARG A 225 -5.63 11.94 4.07
CA ARG A 225 -4.16 12.03 4.17
C ARG A 225 -3.52 10.68 4.40
N CYS A 226 -3.97 9.97 5.44
CA CYS A 226 -3.37 8.69 5.82
C CYS A 226 -3.66 7.60 4.79
N SER A 227 -4.86 7.56 4.21
CA SER A 227 -5.21 6.60 3.16
C SER A 227 -4.36 6.70 1.89
N LEU A 228 -3.67 7.84 1.68
CA LEU A 228 -2.77 8.00 0.54
C LEU A 228 -1.41 7.30 0.75
N ILE A 229 -0.92 7.23 1.98
CA ILE A 229 0.44 6.80 2.28
C ILE A 229 0.52 5.49 3.07
N LEU A 230 -0.40 5.24 3.99
CA LEU A 230 -0.37 4.03 4.80
C LEU A 230 -0.42 2.73 3.97
N PRO A 231 -1.23 2.62 2.90
CA PRO A 231 -1.23 1.43 2.07
C PRO A 231 0.17 1.08 1.54
N GLU A 232 0.87 2.08 1.00
CA GLU A 232 2.23 1.89 0.48
C GLU A 232 3.23 1.55 1.59
N MET A 233 3.18 2.26 2.72
CA MET A 233 4.03 1.98 3.88
C MET A 233 3.80 0.57 4.41
N LEU A 234 2.56 0.12 4.40
CA LEU A 234 2.16 -1.20 4.84
C LEU A 234 2.35 -2.28 3.77
N GLY A 235 2.83 -1.93 2.58
CA GLY A 235 2.99 -2.86 1.48
C GLY A 235 1.65 -3.34 0.91
N LEU A 236 0.61 -2.52 0.99
CA LEU A 236 -0.68 -2.73 0.34
C LEU A 236 -0.84 -1.67 -0.74
N LYS A 237 -0.32 -1.94 -1.92
CA LYS A 237 -0.44 -1.02 -3.06
C LYS A 237 -1.85 -1.11 -3.64
N ILE A 238 -2.61 -0.04 -3.52
CA ILE A 238 -3.97 0.06 -4.08
C ILE A 238 -3.87 0.54 -5.52
N VAL A 239 -4.43 -0.25 -6.45
CA VAL A 239 -4.55 0.06 -7.88
C VAL A 239 -5.84 0.82 -8.17
N TYR A 240 -6.94 0.37 -7.55
CA TYR A 240 -8.26 0.99 -7.66
C TYR A 240 -9.04 0.82 -6.36
N ARG A 241 -9.87 1.78 -6.01
CA ARG A 241 -10.80 1.72 -4.87
C ARG A 241 -12.03 2.56 -5.14
N ASP A 242 -13.18 2.03 -4.75
CA ASP A 242 -14.44 2.78 -4.58
C ASP A 242 -15.12 2.41 -3.25
N LYS A 243 -16.43 2.61 -3.14
CA LYS A 243 -17.20 2.28 -1.93
C LYS A 243 -17.42 0.78 -1.73
N ASN A 244 -17.37 -0.01 -2.81
CA ASN A 244 -17.81 -1.39 -2.84
C ASN A 244 -16.65 -2.38 -2.90
N LEU A 245 -15.56 -2.02 -3.59
CA LEU A 245 -14.44 -2.93 -3.81
C LEU A 245 -13.08 -2.21 -3.88
N VAL A 246 -12.03 -2.99 -3.77
CA VAL A 246 -10.66 -2.55 -3.98
C VAL A 246 -9.90 -3.54 -4.84
N VAL A 247 -9.07 -3.04 -5.75
CA VAL A 247 -8.08 -3.82 -6.50
C VAL A 247 -6.70 -3.44 -5.99
N VAL A 248 -5.93 -4.43 -5.60
CA VAL A 248 -4.59 -4.24 -5.03
C VAL A 248 -3.52 -4.91 -5.90
N ASP A 249 -2.30 -4.39 -5.83
CA ASP A 249 -1.08 -5.06 -6.29
C ASP A 249 -0.47 -5.82 -5.12
N LYS A 250 -0.75 -7.12 -5.05
CA LYS A 250 -0.18 -7.99 -4.02
C LYS A 250 1.30 -8.19 -4.26
N GLN A 251 2.12 -7.91 -3.28
CA GLN A 251 3.55 -8.21 -3.35
C GLN A 251 3.82 -9.71 -3.14
N SER A 252 4.91 -10.20 -3.73
CA SER A 252 5.44 -11.55 -3.45
C SER A 252 5.85 -11.67 -1.98
N GLY A 253 5.64 -12.85 -1.39
CA GLY A 253 5.98 -13.14 0.01
C GLY A 253 4.89 -12.78 1.02
N ILE A 254 3.74 -12.22 0.57
CA ILE A 254 2.60 -11.89 1.45
C ILE A 254 1.44 -12.84 1.17
N LEU A 255 0.80 -13.35 2.21
CA LEU A 255 -0.40 -14.16 2.08
C LEU A 255 -1.58 -13.33 1.54
N SER A 256 -2.45 -13.93 0.75
CA SER A 256 -3.72 -13.32 0.32
C SER A 256 -4.71 -13.22 1.47
N VAL A 257 -4.83 -14.28 2.25
CA VAL A 257 -5.69 -14.42 3.43
C VAL A 257 -4.87 -14.92 4.62
N PRO A 258 -5.29 -14.67 5.87
CA PRO A 258 -4.58 -15.19 7.04
C PRO A 258 -4.43 -16.72 6.99
N GLY A 259 -3.24 -17.19 7.33
CA GLY A 259 -2.97 -18.62 7.50
C GLY A 259 -3.28 -19.09 8.90
N ARG A 260 -3.02 -20.39 9.17
CA ARG A 260 -3.13 -20.96 10.50
C ARG A 260 -1.90 -20.60 11.34
N GLY A 261 -2.13 -20.30 12.62
CA GLY A 261 -1.08 -19.90 13.56
C GLY A 261 -0.79 -18.38 13.58
N PRO A 262 -0.25 -17.88 14.70
CA PRO A 262 -0.02 -16.46 14.92
C PRO A 262 1.04 -15.86 13.97
N GLU A 263 1.97 -16.68 13.49
CA GLU A 263 3.05 -16.25 12.57
C GLU A 263 2.57 -16.01 11.13
N LYS A 264 1.37 -16.52 10.76
CA LYS A 264 0.80 -16.41 9.40
C LYS A 264 -0.40 -15.49 9.31
N GLN A 265 -0.50 -14.51 10.23
CA GLN A 265 -1.63 -13.56 10.25
C GLN A 265 -1.43 -12.36 9.31
N ASP A 266 -0.20 -12.05 8.89
CA ASP A 266 0.04 -10.99 7.93
C ASP A 266 -0.40 -11.40 6.52
N SER A 267 -1.38 -10.68 6.00
CA SER A 267 -2.00 -10.97 4.70
C SER A 267 -2.62 -9.71 4.09
N ILE A 268 -2.96 -9.77 2.80
CA ILE A 268 -3.68 -8.69 2.13
C ILE A 268 -4.99 -8.38 2.85
N VAL A 269 -5.76 -9.41 3.24
CA VAL A 269 -7.03 -9.24 3.99
C VAL A 269 -6.78 -8.56 5.32
N SER A 270 -5.78 -8.99 6.09
CA SER A 270 -5.48 -8.38 7.39
C SER A 270 -5.06 -6.92 7.27
N ARG A 271 -4.20 -6.61 6.28
CA ARG A 271 -3.75 -5.25 6.00
C ARG A 271 -4.92 -4.36 5.54
N LEU A 272 -5.79 -4.89 4.68
CA LEU A 272 -6.99 -4.19 4.22
C LEU A 272 -7.91 -3.83 5.39
N LYS A 273 -8.22 -4.79 6.26
CA LYS A 273 -9.10 -4.59 7.41
C LYS A 273 -8.58 -3.54 8.39
N ASN A 274 -7.25 -3.43 8.56
CA ASN A 274 -6.68 -2.37 9.39
C ASN A 274 -6.79 -0.97 8.78
N LEU A 275 -6.73 -0.88 7.46
CA LEU A 275 -6.91 0.38 6.76
C LEU A 275 -8.38 0.78 6.60
N PHE A 276 -9.26 -0.22 6.53
CA PHE A 276 -10.71 -0.06 6.31
C PHE A 276 -11.48 -0.94 7.30
N PRO A 277 -11.62 -0.50 8.57
CA PRO A 277 -12.24 -1.30 9.63
C PRO A 277 -13.69 -1.72 9.36
N ASP A 278 -14.42 -0.92 8.56
CA ASP A 278 -15.81 -1.19 8.18
C ASP A 278 -15.96 -2.27 7.09
N CYS A 279 -14.82 -2.76 6.56
CA CYS A 279 -14.80 -3.85 5.60
C CYS A 279 -15.34 -5.15 6.20
N ILE A 280 -16.06 -5.95 5.41
CA ILE A 280 -16.55 -7.27 5.85
C ILE A 280 -15.42 -8.18 6.34
N ASN A 281 -15.77 -9.18 7.17
CA ASN A 281 -14.77 -10.06 7.79
C ASN A 281 -13.95 -10.88 6.78
N GLN A 282 -14.54 -11.29 5.67
CA GLN A 282 -13.88 -12.05 4.61
C GLN A 282 -14.04 -11.34 3.26
N PRO A 283 -13.23 -10.32 2.96
CA PRO A 283 -13.37 -9.52 1.74
C PRO A 283 -12.83 -10.22 0.49
N SER A 284 -12.10 -11.33 0.64
CA SER A 284 -11.42 -12.03 -0.45
C SER A 284 -12.39 -12.89 -1.26
N VAL A 285 -12.52 -12.65 -2.54
CA VAL A 285 -13.29 -13.43 -3.52
C VAL A 285 -12.43 -14.42 -4.33
N HIS A 286 -11.12 -14.23 -4.29
CA HIS A 286 -10.13 -15.16 -4.83
C HIS A 286 -8.81 -14.99 -4.08
N ARG A 287 -7.83 -15.80 -4.44
CA ARG A 287 -6.50 -15.74 -3.81
C ARG A 287 -5.38 -15.92 -4.83
N LEU A 288 -4.26 -15.29 -4.56
CA LEU A 288 -2.96 -15.59 -5.16
C LEU A 288 -2.12 -16.36 -4.12
N ASP A 289 -1.22 -17.19 -4.58
CA ASP A 289 -0.26 -17.86 -3.70
C ASP A 289 0.64 -16.84 -2.99
N MET A 290 1.24 -17.21 -1.87
CA MET A 290 2.09 -16.31 -1.09
C MET A 290 3.18 -15.65 -1.93
N GLU A 291 3.86 -16.44 -2.75
CA GLU A 291 4.98 -15.96 -3.58
C GLU A 291 4.55 -15.29 -4.89
N THR A 292 3.32 -15.55 -5.37
CA THR A 292 2.76 -14.89 -6.57
C THR A 292 2.44 -13.43 -6.28
N SER A 293 2.86 -12.54 -7.16
CA SER A 293 2.53 -11.09 -7.07
C SER A 293 1.44 -10.69 -8.05
N GLY A 294 0.93 -9.45 -7.93
CA GLY A 294 0.05 -8.82 -8.92
C GLY A 294 -1.38 -8.59 -8.47
N LEU A 295 -2.26 -8.44 -9.44
CA LEU A 295 -3.64 -7.96 -9.27
C LEU A 295 -4.52 -8.92 -8.47
N MET A 296 -5.17 -8.38 -7.44
CA MET A 296 -6.16 -9.08 -6.61
C MET A 296 -7.32 -8.14 -6.28
N VAL A 297 -8.58 -8.59 -6.46
CA VAL A 297 -9.79 -7.84 -6.10
C VAL A 297 -10.35 -8.35 -4.78
N LEU A 298 -10.82 -7.39 -3.93
CA LEU A 298 -11.47 -7.66 -2.65
C LEU A 298 -12.75 -6.80 -2.55
N ALA A 299 -13.77 -7.32 -1.88
CA ALA A 299 -15.04 -6.64 -1.67
C ALA A 299 -15.10 -5.97 -0.29
N PHE A 300 -15.70 -4.78 -0.21
CA PHE A 300 -15.93 -4.12 1.09
C PHE A 300 -17.23 -4.55 1.75
N ASP A 301 -18.21 -4.96 0.97
CA ASP A 301 -19.55 -5.34 1.44
C ASP A 301 -19.98 -6.74 0.96
N ALA A 302 -20.98 -7.33 1.63
CA ALA A 302 -21.42 -8.69 1.38
C ALA A 302 -22.13 -8.89 0.03
N GLU A 303 -22.78 -7.86 -0.51
CA GLU A 303 -23.45 -7.96 -1.81
C GLU A 303 -22.43 -7.98 -2.94
N THR A 304 -21.48 -7.07 -2.89
CA THR A 304 -20.32 -7.03 -3.80
C THR A 304 -19.54 -8.33 -3.74
N HIS A 305 -19.30 -8.87 -2.54
CA HIS A 305 -18.61 -10.15 -2.35
C HIS A 305 -19.33 -11.31 -3.05
N ARG A 306 -20.67 -11.45 -2.85
CA ARG A 306 -21.48 -12.50 -3.49
C ARG A 306 -21.46 -12.38 -5.01
N ALA A 307 -21.65 -11.16 -5.53
CA ALA A 307 -21.68 -10.92 -6.97
C ALA A 307 -20.34 -11.21 -7.65
N LEU A 308 -19.21 -10.83 -7.02
CA LEU A 308 -17.89 -11.17 -7.53
C LEU A 308 -17.62 -12.67 -7.46
N ASN A 309 -17.97 -13.36 -6.37
CA ASN A 309 -17.83 -14.81 -6.26
C ASN A 309 -18.57 -15.53 -7.37
N HIS A 310 -19.80 -15.11 -7.67
CA HIS A 310 -20.60 -15.66 -8.78
C HIS A 310 -19.87 -15.52 -10.13
N GLN A 311 -19.26 -14.35 -10.39
CA GLN A 311 -18.47 -14.16 -11.61
C GLN A 311 -17.22 -15.07 -11.66
N PHE A 312 -16.56 -15.30 -10.52
CA PHE A 312 -15.44 -16.26 -10.45
C PHE A 312 -15.87 -17.70 -10.66
N GLU A 313 -16.99 -18.12 -10.07
CA GLU A 313 -17.59 -19.46 -10.22
C GLU A 313 -18.00 -19.74 -11.67
N ASN A 314 -18.62 -18.75 -12.32
CA ASN A 314 -19.06 -18.82 -13.71
C ASN A 314 -17.94 -18.59 -14.74
N ARG A 315 -16.69 -18.33 -14.28
CA ARG A 315 -15.54 -18.04 -15.16
C ARG A 315 -15.69 -16.80 -16.03
N GLU A 316 -16.45 -15.82 -15.58
CA GLU A 316 -16.66 -14.54 -16.27
C GLU A 316 -15.50 -13.56 -16.02
N VAL A 317 -14.72 -13.80 -14.97
CA VAL A 317 -13.51 -13.03 -14.63
C VAL A 317 -12.36 -13.48 -15.52
N LYS A 318 -11.80 -12.56 -16.32
CA LYS A 318 -10.61 -12.82 -17.14
C LYS A 318 -9.36 -12.48 -16.34
N LYS A 319 -8.36 -13.35 -16.45
CA LYS A 319 -7.08 -13.24 -15.73
C LYS A 319 -5.95 -13.63 -16.66
N GLU A 320 -4.85 -12.84 -16.63
CA GLU A 320 -3.61 -13.22 -17.30
C GLU A 320 -2.46 -13.10 -16.29
N TYR A 321 -1.48 -13.98 -16.47
CA TYR A 321 -0.27 -14.02 -15.66
C TYR A 321 0.94 -13.99 -16.56
N ILE A 322 1.98 -13.27 -16.14
CA ILE A 322 3.30 -13.31 -16.75
C ILE A 322 4.21 -14.15 -15.86
N ALA A 323 4.91 -15.10 -16.46
CA ALA A 323 5.92 -15.90 -15.78
C ALA A 323 7.23 -15.92 -16.57
N VAL A 324 8.34 -16.20 -15.89
CA VAL A 324 9.62 -16.49 -16.53
C VAL A 324 10.05 -17.91 -16.13
N LEU A 325 10.11 -18.79 -17.10
CA LEU A 325 10.45 -20.19 -16.94
C LEU A 325 11.95 -20.41 -17.23
N ASP A 326 12.55 -21.34 -16.53
CA ASP A 326 13.92 -21.78 -16.79
C ASP A 326 14.02 -22.51 -18.13
N GLY A 327 15.03 -22.18 -18.93
CA GLY A 327 15.25 -22.79 -20.23
C GLY A 327 14.44 -22.20 -21.41
N ILE A 328 14.56 -22.82 -22.56
CA ILE A 328 13.91 -22.40 -23.80
C ILE A 328 12.84 -23.42 -24.16
N ILE A 329 11.60 -22.97 -24.23
CA ILE A 329 10.43 -23.81 -24.56
C ILE A 329 10.16 -23.71 -26.05
N LEU A 330 10.35 -24.82 -26.78
CA LEU A 330 10.07 -24.90 -28.22
C LEU A 330 9.00 -25.96 -28.47
N LYS A 331 8.03 -25.65 -29.34
CA LYS A 331 6.95 -26.57 -29.71
C LYS A 331 7.42 -27.96 -30.09
N LYS A 332 8.55 -28.05 -30.85
CA LYS A 332 9.13 -29.33 -31.30
C LYS A 332 9.47 -30.29 -30.13
N ASP A 333 9.75 -29.76 -28.92
CA ASP A 333 10.14 -30.56 -27.76
C ASP A 333 8.91 -31.20 -27.07
N PHE A 334 7.69 -30.80 -27.48
CA PHE A 334 6.44 -31.22 -26.87
C PHE A 334 5.44 -31.86 -27.84
N LEU A 335 5.87 -32.20 -29.06
CA LEU A 335 4.99 -32.79 -30.09
C LEU A 335 4.33 -34.11 -29.68
N GLN A 336 4.98 -34.88 -28.80
CA GLN A 336 4.46 -36.15 -28.28
C GLN A 336 3.67 -35.99 -26.98
N ASN A 337 3.57 -34.79 -26.43
CA ASN A 337 2.81 -34.54 -25.21
C ASN A 337 1.33 -34.30 -25.55
N GLU A 338 0.47 -35.30 -25.38
CA GLU A 338 -0.96 -35.25 -25.66
C GLU A 338 -1.71 -34.27 -24.78
N ARG A 339 -1.12 -33.82 -23.64
CA ARG A 339 -1.72 -32.86 -22.69
C ARG A 339 -1.55 -31.42 -23.18
N ILE A 340 -0.69 -31.17 -24.18
CA ILE A 340 -0.41 -29.83 -24.71
C ILE A 340 -0.85 -29.77 -26.18
N LYS A 341 -1.91 -29.00 -26.43
CA LYS A 341 -2.39 -28.73 -27.79
C LYS A 341 -1.86 -27.38 -28.24
N TRP A 342 -0.97 -27.35 -29.22
CA TRP A 342 -0.41 -26.15 -29.80
C TRP A 342 -1.33 -25.55 -30.87
N PHE A 343 -1.56 -24.22 -30.80
CA PHE A 343 -2.30 -23.47 -31.83
C PHE A 343 -1.34 -22.83 -32.85
N SER A 344 -0.14 -22.46 -32.40
CA SER A 344 0.92 -21.87 -33.21
C SER A 344 2.29 -22.34 -32.70
N GLU A 345 3.39 -21.76 -33.23
CA GLU A 345 4.74 -21.99 -32.68
C GLU A 345 4.94 -21.42 -31.26
N LYS A 346 4.08 -20.51 -30.84
CA LYS A 346 4.23 -19.80 -29.56
C LYS A 346 3.00 -19.87 -28.64
N SER A 347 1.91 -20.46 -29.07
CA SER A 347 0.68 -20.50 -28.29
C SER A 347 0.01 -21.85 -28.31
N GLY A 348 -0.74 -22.14 -27.24
CA GLY A 348 -1.45 -23.39 -27.11
C GLY A 348 -2.27 -23.42 -25.82
N ILE A 349 -2.80 -24.61 -25.55
CA ILE A 349 -3.55 -24.90 -24.32
C ILE A 349 -3.09 -26.23 -23.75
N MET A 350 -3.00 -26.30 -22.41
CA MET A 350 -2.68 -27.54 -21.73
C MET A 350 -3.78 -27.94 -20.75
N GLU A 351 -3.97 -29.23 -20.62
CA GLU A 351 -4.95 -29.86 -19.75
C GLU A 351 -4.27 -30.86 -18.84
N LEU A 352 -4.25 -30.55 -17.53
CA LEU A 352 -3.55 -31.32 -16.53
C LEU A 352 -4.48 -31.65 -15.35
N TYR A 353 -4.11 -32.65 -14.54
CA TYR A 353 -4.90 -33.13 -13.42
C TYR A 353 -4.05 -33.17 -12.15
N PHE A 354 -4.47 -32.43 -11.13
CA PHE A 354 -3.70 -32.31 -9.90
C PHE A 354 -4.56 -32.49 -8.67
N ARG A 355 -3.99 -33.12 -7.64
CA ARG A 355 -4.55 -33.20 -6.30
C ARG A 355 -3.56 -32.76 -5.24
N LEU A 356 -4.09 -32.51 -4.04
CA LEU A 356 -3.25 -32.22 -2.88
C LEU A 356 -2.39 -33.42 -2.52
N ASP A 357 -1.08 -33.20 -2.34
CA ASP A 357 -0.20 -34.13 -1.67
C ASP A 357 -0.48 -34.01 -0.15
N VAL A 358 -1.18 -34.99 0.40
CA VAL A 358 -1.64 -34.96 1.81
C VAL A 358 -0.47 -35.02 2.78
N GLU A 359 0.59 -35.75 2.41
CA GLU A 359 1.78 -35.96 3.22
C GLU A 359 2.72 -34.76 3.19
N ASN A 360 2.84 -34.11 2.04
CA ASN A 360 3.77 -32.98 1.83
C ASN A 360 3.06 -31.63 1.57
N ARG A 361 2.08 -31.28 2.38
CA ARG A 361 1.37 -29.99 2.26
C ARG A 361 2.35 -28.81 2.32
N PRO A 362 2.20 -27.79 1.46
CA PRO A 362 1.06 -27.49 0.58
C PRO A 362 1.20 -28.00 -0.87
N HIS A 363 2.10 -28.94 -1.17
CA HIS A 363 2.35 -29.45 -2.51
C HIS A 363 1.09 -30.05 -3.15
N GLN A 364 1.04 -29.94 -4.46
CA GLN A 364 0.08 -30.62 -5.32
C GLN A 364 0.88 -31.59 -6.20
N ILE A 365 0.28 -32.72 -6.55
CA ILE A 365 0.90 -33.75 -7.42
C ILE A 365 -0.03 -34.08 -8.57
N TRP A 366 0.59 -34.53 -9.65
CA TRP A 366 -0.12 -35.11 -10.78
C TRP A 366 -0.88 -36.38 -10.35
N ASP A 367 -2.14 -36.46 -10.76
CA ASP A 367 -2.96 -37.65 -10.59
C ASP A 367 -4.10 -37.58 -11.62
N GLU A 368 -4.02 -38.41 -12.64
CA GLU A 368 -4.99 -38.40 -13.74
C GLU A 368 -6.36 -38.91 -13.31
N GLU A 369 -6.40 -39.86 -12.39
CA GLU A 369 -7.66 -40.51 -11.95
C GLU A 369 -8.40 -39.69 -10.90
N ASN A 370 -7.69 -39.22 -9.88
CA ASN A 370 -8.28 -38.54 -8.72
C ASN A 370 -8.01 -37.02 -8.70
N GLY A 371 -7.22 -36.54 -9.65
CA GLY A 371 -6.86 -35.13 -9.76
C GLY A 371 -8.00 -34.26 -10.32
N LYS A 372 -8.03 -33.03 -9.89
CA LYS A 372 -8.97 -32.04 -10.45
C LYS A 372 -8.41 -31.46 -11.74
N LYS A 373 -9.24 -31.51 -12.79
CA LYS A 373 -8.90 -30.92 -14.09
C LYS A 373 -8.50 -29.46 -13.97
N SER A 374 -7.36 -29.11 -14.57
CA SER A 374 -6.84 -27.77 -14.73
C SER A 374 -6.62 -27.45 -16.21
N VAL A 375 -7.09 -26.31 -16.68
CA VAL A 375 -6.97 -25.88 -18.06
C VAL A 375 -6.28 -24.53 -18.10
N THR A 376 -5.16 -24.46 -18.83
CA THR A 376 -4.34 -23.24 -18.94
C THR A 376 -4.00 -22.99 -20.40
N GLU A 377 -4.42 -21.87 -20.96
CA GLU A 377 -3.93 -21.38 -22.25
C GLU A 377 -2.63 -20.61 -22.02
N PHE A 378 -1.73 -20.64 -23.00
CA PHE A 378 -0.43 -19.99 -22.91
C PHE A 378 0.00 -19.33 -24.21
N GLU A 379 0.87 -18.31 -24.08
CA GLU A 379 1.52 -17.63 -25.18
C GLU A 379 2.97 -17.30 -24.81
N ILE A 380 3.94 -17.82 -25.56
CA ILE A 380 5.36 -17.51 -25.42
C ILE A 380 5.61 -16.10 -25.97
N LEU A 381 5.98 -15.18 -25.09
CA LEU A 381 6.20 -13.78 -25.42
C LEU A 381 7.59 -13.58 -26.05
N ASN A 382 8.62 -14.02 -25.35
CA ASN A 382 10.02 -13.93 -25.83
C ASN A 382 10.92 -14.92 -25.10
N PHE A 383 12.10 -15.10 -25.68
CA PHE A 383 13.24 -15.80 -25.07
C PHE A 383 14.23 -14.75 -24.59
N GLU A 384 14.79 -14.94 -23.38
CA GLU A 384 15.66 -13.97 -22.75
C GLU A 384 16.83 -14.64 -22.01
N ASN A 385 17.85 -13.86 -21.68
CA ASN A 385 18.91 -14.26 -20.77
C ASN A 385 18.58 -13.68 -19.40
N TYR A 386 18.16 -14.52 -18.46
CA TYR A 386 17.88 -14.12 -17.11
C TYR A 386 19.14 -14.16 -16.25
N LYS A 387 19.39 -13.06 -15.51
CA LYS A 387 20.50 -12.97 -14.56
C LYS A 387 19.95 -13.08 -13.14
N ASN A 388 20.32 -14.12 -12.41
CA ASN A 388 19.88 -14.32 -11.04
C ASN A 388 20.58 -13.35 -10.06
N PRO A 389 20.12 -13.25 -8.77
CA PRO A 389 20.75 -12.37 -7.77
C PRO A 389 22.23 -12.64 -7.54
N GLN A 390 22.73 -13.86 -7.74
CA GLN A 390 24.14 -14.23 -7.63
C GLN A 390 24.96 -13.91 -8.89
N GLY A 391 24.33 -13.32 -9.90
CA GLY A 391 25.00 -12.92 -11.13
C GLY A 391 25.12 -14.01 -12.21
N LYS A 392 24.64 -15.25 -11.97
CA LYS A 392 24.61 -16.33 -12.96
C LYS A 392 23.56 -16.03 -14.02
N VAL A 393 23.95 -16.16 -15.29
CA VAL A 393 23.07 -15.98 -16.45
C VAL A 393 22.58 -17.34 -16.94
N GLN A 394 21.27 -17.45 -17.19
CA GLN A 394 20.64 -18.65 -17.74
C GLN A 394 19.65 -18.28 -18.85
N LYS A 395 19.43 -19.18 -19.77
CA LYS A 395 18.38 -19.05 -20.80
C LYS A 395 17.02 -19.15 -20.11
N ALA A 396 16.06 -18.34 -20.54
CA ALA A 396 14.74 -18.33 -19.97
C ALA A 396 13.67 -18.04 -21.03
N THR A 397 12.46 -18.47 -20.77
CA THR A 397 11.27 -18.21 -21.58
C THR A 397 10.28 -17.35 -20.79
N ARG A 398 9.97 -16.17 -21.31
CA ARG A 398 8.89 -15.33 -20.79
C ARG A 398 7.59 -15.75 -21.43
N ILE A 399 6.60 -16.11 -20.61
CA ILE A 399 5.33 -16.68 -21.03
C ILE A 399 4.15 -15.97 -20.39
N LYS A 400 3.07 -15.82 -21.14
CA LYS A 400 1.77 -15.41 -20.63
C LYS A 400 0.89 -16.65 -20.44
N PHE A 401 0.30 -16.77 -19.27
CA PHE A 401 -0.69 -17.80 -18.95
C PHE A 401 -2.09 -17.19 -18.79
N ILE A 402 -3.08 -17.87 -19.35
CA ILE A 402 -4.51 -17.53 -19.23
C ILE A 402 -5.21 -18.75 -18.61
N PRO A 403 -5.36 -18.78 -17.26
CA PRO A 403 -5.99 -19.93 -16.60
C PRO A 403 -7.51 -19.88 -16.73
N HIS A 404 -8.10 -20.88 -17.37
CA HIS A 404 -9.54 -21.09 -17.47
C HIS A 404 -10.12 -21.70 -16.19
N THR A 405 -9.29 -22.34 -15.39
CA THR A 405 -9.60 -22.87 -14.05
C THR A 405 -8.75 -22.16 -12.99
N GLY A 406 -9.04 -22.35 -11.71
CA GLY A 406 -8.32 -21.72 -10.60
C GLY A 406 -7.87 -22.74 -9.54
N ARG A 407 -7.09 -23.75 -9.95
CA ARG A 407 -6.59 -24.76 -9.01
C ARG A 407 -5.38 -24.25 -8.23
N THR A 408 -5.18 -24.78 -7.02
CA THR A 408 -4.00 -24.44 -6.19
C THR A 408 -2.73 -24.75 -6.96
N HIS A 409 -1.80 -23.80 -7.01
CA HIS A 409 -0.51 -23.90 -7.68
C HIS A 409 -0.59 -24.25 -9.19
N GLN A 410 -1.75 -24.05 -9.84
CA GLN A 410 -2.01 -24.49 -11.22
C GLN A 410 -0.89 -24.13 -12.19
N LEU A 411 -0.49 -22.85 -12.24
CA LEU A 411 0.51 -22.37 -13.19
C LEU A 411 1.93 -22.85 -12.85
N ARG A 412 2.20 -23.03 -11.55
CA ARG A 412 3.49 -23.53 -11.06
C ARG A 412 3.70 -24.98 -11.50
N LEU A 413 2.65 -25.80 -11.36
CA LEU A 413 2.66 -27.21 -11.81
C LEU A 413 2.62 -27.33 -13.33
N ALA A 414 1.80 -26.53 -14.01
CA ALA A 414 1.78 -26.49 -15.47
C ALA A 414 3.18 -26.21 -16.06
N SER A 415 4.00 -25.48 -15.33
CA SER A 415 5.38 -25.18 -15.70
C SER A 415 6.35 -26.30 -15.33
N SER A 416 6.32 -26.80 -14.11
CA SER A 416 7.36 -27.69 -13.55
C SER A 416 7.12 -29.18 -13.76
N ASP A 417 5.84 -29.62 -13.86
CA ASP A 417 5.50 -31.04 -14.00
C ASP A 417 5.91 -31.61 -15.37
N ILE A 418 6.32 -32.87 -15.40
CA ILE A 418 6.73 -33.57 -16.63
C ILE A 418 5.60 -33.73 -17.64
N HIS A 419 4.33 -33.72 -17.19
CA HIS A 419 3.17 -33.73 -18.08
C HIS A 419 2.83 -32.32 -18.62
N GLY A 420 3.42 -31.26 -18.06
CA GLY A 420 3.37 -29.88 -18.54
C GLY A 420 4.61 -29.52 -19.35
N PHE A 421 5.23 -28.37 -19.03
CA PHE A 421 6.44 -27.93 -19.74
C PHE A 421 7.73 -28.56 -19.21
N ASN A 422 7.73 -29.19 -18.05
CA ASN A 422 8.94 -29.66 -17.38
C ASN A 422 10.03 -28.58 -17.25
N HIS A 423 9.62 -27.31 -17.17
CA HIS A 423 10.44 -26.11 -17.01
C HIS A 423 9.88 -25.28 -15.86
N GLN A 424 10.56 -25.30 -14.73
CA GLN A 424 10.10 -24.60 -13.53
C GLN A 424 10.02 -23.07 -13.74
N ILE A 425 9.11 -22.39 -13.05
CA ILE A 425 9.15 -20.94 -12.95
C ILE A 425 10.38 -20.56 -12.11
N ILE A 426 11.19 -19.62 -12.58
CA ILE A 426 12.38 -19.17 -11.86
C ILE A 426 11.99 -18.65 -10.49
N GLY A 427 12.68 -19.14 -9.45
CA GLY A 427 12.43 -18.78 -8.04
C GLY A 427 11.25 -19.51 -7.40
N ASP A 428 10.75 -20.58 -8.01
CA ASP A 428 9.74 -21.44 -7.38
C ASP A 428 10.35 -22.25 -6.25
N SER A 429 9.99 -21.94 -4.99
CA SER A 429 10.52 -22.60 -3.79
C SER A 429 9.89 -23.98 -3.52
N LEU A 430 8.73 -24.29 -4.15
CA LEU A 430 8.01 -25.56 -3.93
C LEU A 430 8.30 -26.57 -5.03
N TYR A 431 8.33 -26.15 -6.30
CA TYR A 431 8.41 -27.04 -7.45
C TYR A 431 9.69 -26.83 -8.28
N GLY A 432 10.64 -26.07 -7.74
CA GLY A 432 11.85 -25.71 -8.45
C GLY A 432 13.10 -25.72 -7.58
N ILE A 433 14.19 -25.22 -8.14
CA ILE A 433 15.47 -25.09 -7.45
C ILE A 433 15.46 -23.76 -6.70
N PHE A 434 15.47 -23.82 -5.38
CA PHE A 434 15.57 -22.64 -4.54
C PHE A 434 16.93 -21.95 -4.70
N THR A 435 16.90 -20.65 -4.88
CA THR A 435 18.10 -19.79 -4.90
C THR A 435 17.85 -18.64 -3.92
N GLU A 436 18.77 -18.46 -2.97
CA GLU A 436 18.63 -17.40 -1.95
C GLU A 436 18.50 -16.01 -2.58
N GLY A 437 17.55 -15.22 -2.10
CA GLY A 437 17.24 -13.89 -2.63
C GLY A 437 16.46 -13.87 -3.95
N GLN A 438 16.21 -15.04 -4.56
CA GLN A 438 15.40 -15.16 -5.77
C GLN A 438 13.92 -15.27 -5.40
N ARG A 439 13.10 -14.34 -5.86
CA ARG A 439 11.63 -14.42 -5.76
C ARG A 439 11.04 -15.29 -6.88
N LEU A 440 9.86 -15.84 -6.67
CA LEU A 440 9.06 -16.45 -7.74
C LEU A 440 8.74 -15.42 -8.84
N LEU A 441 9.10 -15.71 -10.07
CA LEU A 441 8.80 -14.86 -11.23
C LEU A 441 7.44 -15.21 -11.85
N LEU A 442 6.38 -15.05 -11.05
CA LEU A 442 4.98 -15.22 -11.43
C LEU A 442 4.17 -14.01 -10.96
N HIS A 443 3.45 -13.39 -11.90
CA HIS A 443 2.74 -12.13 -11.66
C HIS A 443 1.36 -12.13 -12.33
N SER A 444 0.31 -11.83 -11.57
CA SER A 444 -1.04 -11.59 -12.07
C SER A 444 -1.09 -10.22 -12.76
N SER A 445 -0.93 -10.20 -14.09
CA SER A 445 -0.73 -8.98 -14.88
C SER A 445 -2.02 -8.34 -15.41
N TYR A 446 -3.08 -9.13 -15.55
CA TYR A 446 -4.37 -8.66 -16.02
C TYR A 446 -5.51 -9.24 -15.19
N LEU A 447 -6.50 -8.39 -14.90
CA LEU A 447 -7.73 -8.75 -14.21
C LEU A 447 -8.90 -7.96 -14.80
N SER A 448 -9.94 -8.66 -15.27
CA SER A 448 -11.17 -8.02 -15.78
C SER A 448 -12.42 -8.71 -15.23
N PHE A 449 -13.35 -7.91 -14.75
CA PHE A 449 -14.62 -8.33 -14.18
C PHE A 449 -15.69 -7.26 -14.41
N VAL A 450 -16.96 -7.62 -14.23
CA VAL A 450 -18.08 -6.65 -14.24
C VAL A 450 -18.24 -6.07 -12.84
N HIS A 451 -18.22 -4.76 -12.71
CA HIS A 451 -18.42 -4.09 -11.42
C HIS A 451 -19.84 -4.35 -10.90
N PRO A 452 -20.00 -4.96 -9.70
CA PRO A 452 -21.30 -5.44 -9.20
C PRO A 452 -22.41 -4.39 -9.14
N VAL A 453 -22.08 -3.15 -8.81
CA VAL A 453 -23.06 -2.07 -8.64
C VAL A 453 -23.27 -1.28 -9.93
N SER A 454 -22.22 -0.94 -10.65
CA SER A 454 -22.34 -0.09 -11.85
C SER A 454 -22.62 -0.87 -13.13
N GLY A 455 -22.45 -2.19 -13.16
CA GLY A 455 -22.56 -3.04 -14.35
C GLY A 455 -21.46 -2.80 -15.40
N LYS A 456 -20.51 -1.92 -15.14
CA LYS A 456 -19.42 -1.61 -16.09
C LYS A 456 -18.34 -2.67 -16.03
N ARG A 457 -17.79 -3.05 -17.21
CA ARG A 457 -16.58 -3.88 -17.24
C ARG A 457 -15.40 -3.06 -16.77
N MET A 458 -14.70 -3.62 -15.78
CA MET A 458 -13.46 -3.08 -15.24
C MET A 458 -12.29 -3.89 -15.78
N GLU A 459 -11.22 -3.21 -16.16
CA GLU A 459 -10.01 -3.84 -16.69
C GLU A 459 -8.79 -3.20 -16.05
N PHE A 460 -7.89 -4.04 -15.53
CA PHE A 460 -6.69 -3.61 -14.85
C PHE A 460 -5.49 -4.31 -15.46
N PHE A 461 -4.46 -3.53 -15.76
CA PHE A 461 -3.19 -4.01 -16.29
C PHE A 461 -2.06 -3.60 -15.34
N LEU A 462 -1.17 -4.54 -15.04
CA LEU A 462 -0.02 -4.31 -14.19
C LEU A 462 1.17 -5.12 -14.72
N ASN A 463 2.22 -4.44 -15.14
CA ASN A 463 3.43 -5.09 -15.60
C ASN A 463 4.22 -5.64 -14.40
N PRO A 464 4.84 -6.84 -14.53
CA PRO A 464 5.75 -7.35 -13.53
C PRO A 464 6.98 -6.44 -13.37
N GLU A 465 7.54 -6.42 -12.15
CA GLU A 465 8.80 -5.70 -11.85
C GLU A 465 10.07 -6.53 -12.20
N PHE A 466 9.93 -7.63 -12.96
CA PHE A 466 11.01 -8.54 -13.37
C PHE A 466 11.04 -8.77 -14.88
#